data_2db314653e05d6a7342b89e160a64b5d
#
_entry.id   2db314653e05d6a7342b89e160a64b5d
#
_cell.length_a   1.000
_cell.length_b   1.000
_cell.length_c   1.000
_cell.angle_alpha   90.00
_cell.angle_beta   90.00
_cell.angle_gamma   90.00
#
_symmetry.space_group_name_H-M   'P 1'
#
loop_
_entity.id
_entity.type
_entity.pdbx_description
1 polymer ?
#
loop_
_entity_poly.entity_id
_entity_poly.type
_entity_poly.pdbx_seq_one_letter_code
_entity_poly.pdbx_strand_id
1 'polypeptide(L)'
;IIIYRNYLSKVVNVNEIIKLKKYCKKRNIKFYLSNNIKLATKLNLDGAYIPSFNNNLSHLNYSYKKKFKIIGSAHNLKEIKTKETQKVDKIFLSSLFKKNKNYLGINRFKLLSNLTKKKVVILGGVSKKNLKILRLIKIFEFAGISYFE
;
A
#
# COMPACT_ATOMS: atom_id res chain seq x y z
N ILE A 1 5.58 -7.44 4.96
CA ILE A 1 4.84 -7.40 3.69
C ILE A 1 5.77 -6.91 2.58
N ILE A 2 5.74 -7.58 1.44
CA ILE A 2 6.39 -7.13 0.19
C ILE A 2 5.28 -6.79 -0.81
N ILE A 3 5.42 -5.65 -1.50
CA ILE A 3 4.52 -5.23 -2.58
C ILE A 3 5.31 -5.21 -3.89
N TYR A 4 4.97 -6.08 -4.81
CA TYR A 4 5.55 -6.07 -6.15
C TYR A 4 4.85 -5.05 -7.02
N ARG A 5 5.63 -4.09 -7.55
CA ARG A 5 5.16 -3.03 -8.43
C ARG A 5 6.03 -2.97 -9.67
N ASN A 6 5.44 -3.21 -10.81
CA ASN A 6 6.08 -2.98 -12.10
C ASN A 6 5.13 -2.19 -13.00
N TYR A 7 5.34 -0.89 -13.10
CA TYR A 7 4.55 0.01 -13.96
C TYR A 7 5.24 0.34 -15.28
N LEU A 8 6.51 -0.06 -15.44
CA LEU A 8 7.30 0.23 -16.63
C LEU A 8 7.03 -0.78 -17.75
N SER A 9 6.72 -2.02 -17.39
CA SER A 9 6.43 -3.08 -18.34
C SER A 9 4.93 -3.20 -18.60
N LYS A 10 4.52 -3.16 -19.88
CA LYS A 10 3.14 -3.46 -20.29
C LYS A 10 2.78 -4.95 -20.07
N VAL A 11 3.80 -5.81 -20.03
CA VAL A 11 3.61 -7.26 -19.86
C VAL A 11 3.94 -7.66 -18.44
N VAL A 12 2.99 -8.32 -17.80
CA VAL A 12 3.17 -8.85 -16.43
C VAL A 12 3.93 -10.17 -16.52
N ASN A 13 5.13 -10.22 -15.96
CA ASN A 13 5.91 -11.47 -15.89
C ASN A 13 5.37 -12.37 -14.76
N VAL A 14 4.48 -13.28 -15.13
CA VAL A 14 3.83 -14.21 -14.17
C VAL A 14 4.86 -15.15 -13.52
N ASN A 15 5.87 -15.58 -14.27
CA ASN A 15 6.92 -16.49 -13.73
C ASN A 15 7.73 -15.81 -12.62
N GLU A 16 8.05 -14.53 -12.77
CA GLU A 16 8.72 -13.74 -11.75
C GLU A 16 7.86 -13.62 -10.48
N ILE A 17 6.57 -13.32 -10.65
CA ILE A 17 5.62 -13.24 -9.53
C ILE A 17 5.55 -14.58 -8.77
N ILE A 18 5.52 -15.70 -9.49
CA ILE A 18 5.50 -17.04 -8.87
C ILE A 18 6.80 -17.31 -8.10
N LYS A 19 7.97 -16.93 -8.65
CA LYS A 19 9.26 -17.06 -7.97
C LYS A 19 9.26 -16.24 -6.66
N LEU A 20 8.84 -14.98 -6.73
CA LEU A 20 8.74 -14.09 -5.56
C LEU A 20 7.73 -14.61 -4.53
N LYS A 21 6.57 -15.13 -4.96
CA LYS A 21 5.61 -15.78 -4.06
C LYS A 21 6.25 -16.94 -3.29
N LYS A 22 6.97 -17.83 -3.98
CA LYS A 22 7.67 -18.96 -3.33
C LYS A 22 8.72 -18.48 -2.32
N TYR A 23 9.50 -17.47 -2.68
CA TYR A 23 10.48 -16.84 -1.80
C TYR A 23 9.83 -16.26 -0.53
N CYS A 24 8.75 -15.47 -0.70
CA CYS A 24 8.02 -14.85 0.41
C CYS A 24 7.40 -15.92 1.33
N LYS A 25 6.82 -16.97 0.75
CA LYS A 25 6.23 -18.08 1.52
C LYS A 25 7.26 -18.78 2.40
N LYS A 26 8.47 -19.08 1.87
CA LYS A 26 9.56 -19.70 2.64
C LYS A 26 10.00 -18.85 3.84
N ARG A 27 9.83 -17.54 3.80
CA ARG A 27 10.23 -16.59 4.85
C ARG A 27 9.07 -16.05 5.69
N ASN A 28 7.88 -16.62 5.52
CA ASN A 28 6.65 -16.17 6.18
C ASN A 28 6.37 -14.65 5.95
N ILE A 29 6.71 -14.14 4.76
CA ILE A 29 6.47 -12.76 4.34
C ILE A 29 5.22 -12.72 3.48
N LYS A 30 4.26 -11.84 3.83
CA LYS A 30 3.07 -11.63 3.01
C LYS A 30 3.42 -10.90 1.72
N PHE A 31 2.88 -11.39 0.61
CA PHE A 31 3.19 -10.91 -0.74
C PHE A 31 1.96 -10.33 -1.43
N TYR A 32 2.06 -9.08 -1.87
CA TYR A 32 0.98 -8.33 -2.51
C TYR A 32 1.37 -7.93 -3.93
N LEU A 33 0.41 -8.01 -4.86
CA LEU A 33 0.58 -7.56 -6.23
C LEU A 33 -0.07 -6.21 -6.44
N SER A 34 0.67 -5.28 -7.04
CA SER A 34 0.15 -3.96 -7.33
C SER A 34 -0.69 -3.94 -8.61
N ASN A 35 -1.82 -3.24 -8.52
CA ASN A 35 -2.69 -2.84 -9.64
C ASN A 35 -3.27 -3.98 -10.48
N ASN A 36 -3.21 -5.23 -10.02
CA ASN A 36 -3.80 -6.38 -10.72
C ASN A 36 -4.42 -7.36 -9.71
N ILE A 37 -5.61 -7.01 -9.22
CA ILE A 37 -6.30 -7.77 -8.17
C ILE A 37 -6.74 -9.13 -8.71
N LYS A 38 -7.23 -9.19 -9.97
CA LYS A 38 -7.65 -10.44 -10.61
C LYS A 38 -6.52 -11.46 -10.66
N LEU A 39 -5.32 -11.04 -11.05
CA LEU A 39 -4.14 -11.91 -11.09
C LEU A 39 -3.68 -12.29 -9.68
N ALA A 40 -3.69 -11.34 -8.74
CA ALA A 40 -3.35 -11.63 -7.34
C ALA A 40 -4.24 -12.72 -6.74
N THR A 41 -5.54 -12.66 -7.02
CA THR A 41 -6.52 -13.68 -6.61
C THR A 41 -6.27 -15.03 -7.32
N LYS A 42 -6.09 -15.01 -8.65
CA LYS A 42 -5.79 -16.22 -9.46
C LYS A 42 -4.53 -16.93 -8.99
N LEU A 43 -3.50 -16.17 -8.64
CA LEU A 43 -2.23 -16.71 -8.14
C LEU A 43 -2.25 -17.03 -6.64
N ASN A 44 -3.38 -16.84 -5.95
CA ASN A 44 -3.49 -17.13 -4.51
C ASN A 44 -2.41 -16.37 -3.70
N LEU A 45 -2.27 -15.07 -3.94
CA LEU A 45 -1.40 -14.19 -3.15
C LEU A 45 -2.09 -13.79 -1.85
N ASP A 46 -1.35 -13.18 -0.93
CA ASP A 46 -1.91 -12.71 0.35
C ASP A 46 -2.79 -11.47 0.19
N GLY A 47 -2.62 -10.74 -0.92
CA GLY A 47 -3.43 -9.57 -1.19
C GLY A 47 -3.04 -8.81 -2.43
N ALA A 48 -3.65 -7.64 -2.59
CA ALA A 48 -3.38 -6.72 -3.67
C ALA A 48 -3.18 -5.28 -3.15
N TYR A 49 -2.46 -4.49 -3.92
CA TYR A 49 -2.25 -3.07 -3.66
C TYR A 49 -2.86 -2.23 -4.78
N ILE A 50 -3.70 -1.27 -4.40
CA ILE A 50 -4.35 -0.33 -5.32
C ILE A 50 -3.61 1.01 -5.25
N PRO A 51 -2.91 1.43 -6.33
CA PRO A 51 -2.25 2.74 -6.37
C PRO A 51 -3.24 3.89 -6.26
N SER A 52 -2.76 5.07 -5.88
CA SER A 52 -3.57 6.29 -5.71
C SER A 52 -4.32 6.69 -6.98
N PHE A 53 -3.69 6.53 -8.14
CA PHE A 53 -4.27 6.87 -9.45
C PHE A 53 -5.37 5.90 -9.93
N ASN A 54 -5.48 4.70 -9.34
CA ASN A 54 -6.49 3.73 -9.76
C ASN A 54 -7.81 3.95 -9.02
N ASN A 55 -8.85 4.32 -9.77
CA ASN A 55 -10.20 4.58 -9.27
C ASN A 55 -11.20 3.47 -9.63
N ASN A 56 -10.72 2.34 -10.18
CA ASN A 56 -11.58 1.24 -10.62
C ASN A 56 -12.21 0.51 -9.42
N LEU A 57 -13.49 0.19 -9.55
CA LEU A 57 -14.31 -0.48 -8.52
C LEU A 57 -14.65 -1.94 -8.89
N SER A 58 -14.23 -2.43 -10.07
CA SER A 58 -14.62 -3.76 -10.57
C SER A 58 -14.26 -4.90 -9.61
N HIS A 59 -13.23 -4.72 -8.80
CA HIS A 59 -12.82 -5.70 -7.80
C HIS A 59 -13.86 -5.93 -6.69
N LEU A 60 -14.78 -5.01 -6.49
CA LEU A 60 -15.85 -5.18 -5.48
C LEU A 60 -16.81 -6.32 -5.83
N ASN A 61 -16.84 -6.73 -7.11
CA ASN A 61 -17.64 -7.84 -7.59
C ASN A 61 -16.92 -9.21 -7.48
N TYR A 62 -15.67 -9.22 -6.97
CA TYR A 62 -14.91 -10.47 -6.85
C TYR A 62 -15.11 -11.10 -5.48
N SER A 63 -15.18 -12.42 -5.46
CA SER A 63 -15.15 -13.19 -4.22
C SER A 63 -13.70 -13.42 -3.78
N TYR A 64 -13.39 -13.08 -2.54
CA TYR A 64 -12.05 -13.23 -1.98
C TYR A 64 -12.03 -14.25 -0.85
N LYS A 65 -10.90 -14.94 -0.69
CA LYS A 65 -10.65 -15.71 0.52
C LYS A 65 -10.60 -14.76 1.74
N LYS A 66 -11.10 -15.22 2.88
CA LYS A 66 -11.14 -14.43 4.14
C LYS A 66 -9.80 -13.77 4.53
N LYS A 67 -8.68 -14.39 4.17
CA LYS A 67 -7.32 -13.90 4.47
C LYS A 67 -6.77 -12.94 3.42
N PHE A 68 -7.42 -12.80 2.25
CA PHE A 68 -6.97 -11.88 1.20
C PHE A 68 -7.21 -10.44 1.63
N LYS A 69 -6.18 -9.59 1.55
CA LYS A 69 -6.27 -8.20 1.97
C LYS A 69 -6.04 -7.25 0.81
N ILE A 70 -6.81 -6.18 0.77
CA ILE A 70 -6.63 -5.11 -0.22
C ILE A 70 -6.11 -3.89 0.53
N ILE A 71 -4.99 -3.36 0.09
CA ILE A 71 -4.40 -2.13 0.61
C ILE A 71 -4.35 -1.08 -0.50
N GLY A 72 -4.49 0.19 -0.14
CA GLY A 72 -4.46 1.26 -1.12
C GLY A 72 -3.48 2.36 -0.74
N SER A 73 -3.14 3.25 -1.68
CA SER A 73 -2.40 4.47 -1.36
C SER A 73 -3.19 5.73 -1.68
N ALA A 74 -2.89 6.80 -0.96
CA ALA A 74 -3.48 8.11 -1.13
C ALA A 74 -2.50 9.23 -0.75
N HIS A 75 -2.70 10.42 -1.34
CA HIS A 75 -1.89 11.62 -1.10
C HIS A 75 -2.75 12.81 -0.64
N ASN A 76 -4.06 12.71 -0.78
CA ASN A 76 -5.01 13.78 -0.45
C ASN A 76 -6.37 13.17 -0.04
N LEU A 77 -7.29 14.05 0.41
CA LEU A 77 -8.60 13.63 0.89
C LEU A 77 -9.44 12.94 -0.19
N LYS A 78 -9.42 13.42 -1.43
CA LYS A 78 -10.16 12.82 -2.55
C LYS A 78 -9.74 11.37 -2.77
N GLU A 79 -8.43 11.12 -2.79
CA GLU A 79 -7.89 9.76 -2.95
C GLU A 79 -8.20 8.88 -1.75
N ILE A 80 -8.17 9.42 -0.52
CA ILE A 80 -8.60 8.70 0.69
C ILE A 80 -10.05 8.22 0.53
N LYS A 81 -10.97 9.12 0.14
CA LYS A 81 -12.38 8.77 -0.08
C LYS A 81 -12.55 7.72 -1.17
N THR A 82 -11.80 7.83 -2.26
CA THR A 82 -11.78 6.79 -3.29
C THR A 82 -11.34 5.43 -2.72
N LYS A 83 -10.30 5.39 -1.89
CA LYS A 83 -9.85 4.14 -1.24
C LYS A 83 -10.87 3.59 -0.25
N GLU A 84 -11.60 4.44 0.44
CA GLU A 84 -12.72 4.03 1.30
C GLU A 84 -13.84 3.38 0.48
N THR A 85 -14.24 3.99 -0.66
CA THR A 85 -15.21 3.41 -1.60
C THR A 85 -14.72 2.07 -2.17
N GLN A 86 -13.44 1.96 -2.46
CA GLN A 86 -12.77 0.72 -2.88
C GLN A 86 -12.68 -0.34 -1.77
N LYS A 87 -13.18 -0.06 -0.57
CA LYS A 87 -13.21 -0.97 0.59
C LYS A 87 -11.85 -1.55 0.95
N VAL A 88 -10.77 -0.76 0.80
CA VAL A 88 -9.43 -1.22 1.21
C VAL A 88 -9.35 -1.46 2.71
N ASP A 89 -8.51 -2.39 3.15
CA ASP A 89 -8.29 -2.69 4.58
C ASP A 89 -7.40 -1.63 5.25
N LYS A 90 -6.40 -1.10 4.51
CA LYS A 90 -5.45 -0.08 4.98
C LYS A 90 -5.15 0.93 3.89
N ILE A 91 -4.83 2.16 4.29
CA ILE A 91 -4.41 3.24 3.38
C ILE A 91 -2.96 3.61 3.66
N PHE A 92 -2.11 3.51 2.65
CA PHE A 92 -0.75 4.03 2.66
C PHE A 92 -0.82 5.52 2.31
N LEU A 93 -0.69 6.37 3.31
CA LEU A 93 -0.74 7.82 3.15
C LEU A 93 0.68 8.36 2.95
N SER A 94 0.91 9.10 1.89
CA SER A 94 2.22 9.63 1.50
C SER A 94 2.14 11.01 0.84
N SER A 95 3.20 11.76 0.89
CA SER A 95 4.53 11.49 1.43
C SER A 95 4.73 12.24 2.75
N LEU A 96 5.10 11.53 3.82
CA LEU A 96 5.27 12.20 5.12
C LEU A 96 6.55 13.03 5.18
N PHE A 97 7.72 12.46 4.84
CA PHE A 97 9.03 13.12 4.97
C PHE A 97 9.69 13.45 3.64
N LYS A 98 9.45 12.67 2.58
CA LYS A 98 10.07 12.90 1.28
C LYS A 98 9.46 14.14 0.62
N LYS A 99 10.26 15.18 0.46
CA LYS A 99 9.88 16.42 -0.23
C LYS A 99 9.76 16.17 -1.73
N ASN A 100 8.54 15.93 -2.19
CA ASN A 100 8.15 15.79 -3.59
C ASN A 100 6.77 16.43 -3.80
N LYS A 101 6.19 16.33 -4.99
CA LYS A 101 4.86 16.90 -5.30
C LYS A 101 3.73 16.46 -4.35
N ASN A 102 3.90 15.33 -3.69
CA ASN A 102 2.92 14.78 -2.75
C ASN A 102 3.33 14.98 -1.28
N TYR A 103 4.27 15.86 -1.00
CA TYR A 103 4.73 16.12 0.37
C TYR A 103 3.61 16.67 1.23
N LEU A 104 3.37 16.04 2.35
CA LEU A 104 2.33 16.40 3.32
C LEU A 104 2.90 17.14 4.55
N GLY A 105 4.07 16.71 5.02
CA GLY A 105 4.55 17.11 6.33
C GLY A 105 3.68 16.56 7.46
N ILE A 106 4.07 16.81 8.70
CA ILE A 106 3.45 16.20 9.89
C ILE A 106 2.01 16.69 10.09
N ASN A 107 1.77 17.99 9.99
CA ASN A 107 0.47 18.57 10.32
C ASN A 107 -0.62 18.13 9.33
N ARG A 108 -0.34 18.25 8.03
CA ARG A 108 -1.30 17.81 6.99
C ARG A 108 -1.50 16.31 7.00
N PHE A 109 -0.45 15.54 7.29
CA PHE A 109 -0.55 14.09 7.43
C PHE A 109 -1.49 13.72 8.60
N LYS A 110 -1.32 14.32 9.79
CA LYS A 110 -2.20 14.11 10.94
C LYS A 110 -3.65 14.47 10.61
N LEU A 111 -3.87 15.64 9.99
CA LEU A 111 -5.20 16.06 9.57
C LEU A 111 -5.86 15.00 8.68
N LEU A 112 -5.20 14.59 7.61
CA LEU A 112 -5.73 13.60 6.67
C LEU A 112 -5.94 12.23 7.31
N SER A 113 -5.04 11.79 8.20
CA SER A 113 -5.17 10.51 8.89
C SER A 113 -6.38 10.47 9.82
N ASN A 114 -6.79 11.61 10.40
CA ASN A 114 -7.96 11.70 11.25
C ASN A 114 -9.29 11.76 10.46
N LEU A 115 -9.23 12.07 9.17
CA LEU A 115 -10.43 12.14 8.30
C LEU A 115 -10.83 10.77 7.72
N THR A 116 -10.16 9.70 8.10
CA THR A 116 -10.52 8.34 7.70
C THR A 116 -10.64 7.41 8.89
N LYS A 117 -11.62 6.47 8.81
CA LYS A 117 -11.72 5.35 9.76
C LYS A 117 -10.84 4.16 9.38
N LYS A 118 -10.19 4.22 8.22
CA LYS A 118 -9.29 3.16 7.76
C LYS A 118 -7.96 3.23 8.50
N LYS A 119 -7.34 2.08 8.73
CA LYS A 119 -6.00 2.02 9.29
C LYS A 119 -5.01 2.67 8.33
N VAL A 120 -4.30 3.70 8.82
CA VAL A 120 -3.32 4.43 8.03
C VAL A 120 -1.93 3.87 8.27
N VAL A 121 -1.17 3.69 7.19
CA VAL A 121 0.25 3.30 7.19
C VAL A 121 1.05 4.46 6.62
N ILE A 122 2.10 4.83 7.30
CA ILE A 122 2.99 5.93 6.89
C ILE A 122 3.84 5.48 5.70
N LEU A 123 3.88 6.32 4.66
CA LEU A 123 4.77 6.10 3.51
C LEU A 123 5.48 7.41 3.13
N GLY A 124 6.70 7.27 2.58
CA GLY A 124 7.45 8.35 1.97
C GLY A 124 8.52 8.97 2.89
N GLY A 125 9.77 8.55 2.68
CA GLY A 125 10.95 9.10 3.31
C GLY A 125 11.17 8.67 4.76
N VAL A 126 10.59 7.56 5.21
CA VAL A 126 10.88 6.99 6.52
C VAL A 126 12.32 6.49 6.53
N SER A 127 13.08 6.86 7.57
CA SER A 127 14.47 6.48 7.76
C SER A 127 14.76 6.33 9.27
N LYS A 128 15.87 5.72 9.63
CA LYS A 128 16.29 5.58 11.05
C LYS A 128 16.35 6.94 11.77
N LYS A 129 16.77 8.00 11.07
CA LYS A 129 16.91 9.37 11.62
C LYS A 129 15.58 9.99 12.04
N ASN A 130 14.47 9.66 11.37
CA ASN A 130 13.17 10.26 11.63
C ASN A 130 12.15 9.34 12.34
N LEU A 131 12.56 8.14 12.76
CA LEU A 131 11.69 7.20 13.49
C LEU A 131 11.10 7.79 14.77
N LYS A 132 11.88 8.61 15.49
CA LYS A 132 11.40 9.26 16.73
C LYS A 132 10.15 10.14 16.48
N ILE A 133 10.06 10.74 15.30
CA ILE A 133 8.93 11.60 14.90
C ILE A 133 7.64 10.78 14.72
N LEU A 134 7.74 9.51 14.34
CA LEU A 134 6.56 8.64 14.18
C LEU A 134 5.80 8.48 15.50
N ARG A 135 6.48 8.50 16.63
CA ARG A 135 5.85 8.43 17.97
C ARG A 135 4.93 9.62 18.23
N LEU A 136 5.29 10.82 17.72
CA LEU A 136 4.48 12.03 17.84
C LEU A 136 3.19 11.97 17.03
N ILE A 137 3.15 11.12 16.00
CA ILE A 137 2.00 10.95 15.11
C ILE A 137 1.05 9.87 15.64
N LYS A 138 1.48 9.07 16.62
CA LYS A 138 0.73 7.93 17.19
C LYS A 138 0.35 6.86 16.14
N ILE A 139 1.10 6.77 15.04
CA ILE A 139 0.94 5.76 14.01
C ILE A 139 2.24 4.95 13.95
N PHE A 140 2.16 3.64 14.20
CA PHE A 140 3.33 2.78 14.36
C PHE A 140 3.61 1.92 13.14
N GLU A 141 2.69 1.88 12.16
CA GLU A 141 2.92 1.15 10.93
C GLU A 141 3.49 2.08 9.85
N PHE A 142 4.60 1.68 9.27
CA PHE A 142 5.20 2.39 8.15
C PHE A 142 5.65 1.45 7.04
N ALA A 143 5.82 2.00 5.85
CA ALA A 143 6.39 1.34 4.70
C ALA A 143 7.49 2.24 4.09
N GLY A 144 8.48 1.63 3.51
CA GLY A 144 9.58 2.34 2.86
C GLY A 144 10.36 1.40 1.95
N ILE A 145 11.11 1.97 1.02
CA ILE A 145 12.10 1.29 0.20
C ILE A 145 13.47 1.51 0.87
N SER A 146 13.91 2.75 0.93
CA SER A 146 15.22 3.15 1.46
C SER A 146 15.45 2.93 2.97
N TYR A 147 14.43 2.51 3.70
CA TYR A 147 14.59 2.12 5.10
C TYR A 147 15.24 0.73 5.25
N PHE A 148 15.03 -0.12 4.26
CA PHE A 148 15.46 -1.52 4.27
C PHE A 148 16.69 -1.75 3.38
N GLU A 149 17.19 -0.73 2.73
CA GLU A 149 18.50 -0.66 2.06
C GLU A 149 19.59 -0.26 3.07
#